data_eced331ceab780e1258ce5e2d70d431a
#
_entry.id   eced331ceab780e1258ce5e2d70d431a
#
_cell.length_a   1.000
_cell.length_b   1.000
_cell.length_c   1.000
_cell.angle_alpha   90.00
_cell.angle_beta   90.00
_cell.angle_gamma   90.00
#
_symmetry.space_group_name_H-M   'P 1'
#
loop_
_entity.id
_entity.type
_entity.pdbx_description
1 polymer ?
#
loop_
_entity_poly.entity_id
_entity_poly.type
_entity_poly.pdbx_seq_one_letter_code
_entity_poly.pdbx_strand_id
1 'polypeptide(L)'
;MRISTSAGPARIELDTAEDPPFLLVLTLGAGGGTGTADLLAARQAGLDLGAAAARVLQPYRVRGARAPGSAARQDQAWLEIIGKLLRRYPGVPLIQGGRSNGARVACRTARPAGALAVLALAFPLHPPGHPDRSRAAELAEAGTEVLVVNGGSDPFGIPEPGGGVQVVVLPGAAHALTGQGGAIRRVVGAWLTELRAGTPV
;
A
#
# COMPACT_ATOMS: atom_id res chain seq x y z
N MET A 1 -3.53 -4.09 17.62
CA MET A 1 -3.22 -5.50 17.91
C MET A 1 -1.77 -5.86 17.53
N ARG A 2 -1.27 -7.05 17.95
CA ARG A 2 0.05 -7.56 17.50
C ARG A 2 -0.13 -8.86 16.72
N ILE A 3 0.68 -9.04 15.70
CA ILE A 3 0.74 -10.26 14.89
C ILE A 3 2.20 -10.76 14.89
N SER A 4 2.44 -11.99 15.35
CA SER A 4 3.75 -12.63 15.26
C SER A 4 4.00 -13.10 13.83
N THR A 5 5.22 -12.87 13.31
CA THR A 5 5.68 -13.34 12.01
C THR A 5 7.06 -13.98 12.15
N SER A 6 7.51 -14.67 11.11
CA SER A 6 8.87 -15.23 11.00
C SER A 6 9.97 -14.16 11.15
N ALA A 7 9.65 -12.90 10.80
CA ALA A 7 10.55 -11.76 10.94
C ALA A 7 10.40 -11.02 12.29
N GLY A 8 9.59 -11.53 13.23
CA GLY A 8 9.27 -10.89 14.51
C GLY A 8 7.86 -10.29 14.55
N PRO A 9 7.47 -9.64 15.65
CA PRO A 9 6.12 -9.10 15.80
C PRO A 9 5.90 -7.86 14.93
N ALA A 10 4.73 -7.79 14.27
CA ALA A 10 4.17 -6.58 13.67
C ALA A 10 3.15 -5.94 14.63
N ARG A 11 2.96 -4.62 14.53
CA ARG A 11 1.89 -3.89 15.21
C ARG A 11 0.87 -3.41 14.18
N ILE A 12 -0.40 -3.66 14.44
CA ILE A 12 -1.50 -3.31 13.55
C ILE A 12 -2.46 -2.37 14.27
N GLU A 13 -2.77 -1.27 13.62
CA GLU A 13 -3.87 -0.38 13.94
C GLU A 13 -5.03 -0.74 13.03
N LEU A 14 -6.07 -1.35 13.59
CA LEU A 14 -7.19 -1.92 12.86
C LEU A 14 -8.46 -1.14 13.18
N ASP A 15 -9.07 -0.61 12.14
CA ASP A 15 -10.44 -0.09 12.16
C ASP A 15 -11.36 -1.19 11.67
N THR A 16 -12.18 -1.71 12.58
CA THR A 16 -13.10 -2.80 12.30
C THR A 16 -14.40 -2.28 11.70
N ALA A 17 -14.97 -3.04 10.78
CA ALA A 17 -16.32 -2.84 10.28
C ALA A 17 -17.07 -4.18 10.35
N GLU A 18 -18.38 -4.12 10.51
CA GLU A 18 -19.27 -5.25 10.36
C GLU A 18 -19.60 -5.40 8.87
N ASP A 19 -19.44 -6.61 8.32
CA ASP A 19 -19.64 -6.92 6.90
C ASP A 19 -18.97 -5.92 5.92
N PRO A 20 -17.64 -5.69 6.02
CA PRO A 20 -16.98 -4.71 5.19
C PRO A 20 -16.97 -5.16 3.73
N PRO A 21 -17.22 -4.25 2.77
CA PRO A 21 -17.17 -4.58 1.34
C PRO A 21 -15.77 -4.96 0.85
N PHE A 22 -14.74 -4.55 1.55
CA PHE A 22 -13.34 -4.94 1.34
C PHE A 22 -12.49 -4.66 2.57
N LEU A 23 -11.35 -5.32 2.65
CA LEU A 23 -10.30 -5.10 3.63
C LEU A 23 -9.15 -4.30 3.00
N LEU A 24 -8.92 -3.07 3.49
CA LEU A 24 -7.81 -2.23 3.07
C LEU A 24 -6.63 -2.38 4.03
N VAL A 25 -5.50 -2.94 3.56
CA VAL A 25 -4.30 -3.13 4.37
C VAL A 25 -3.15 -2.28 3.86
N LEU A 26 -2.69 -1.33 4.69
CA LEU A 26 -1.67 -0.35 4.31
C LEU A 26 -0.40 -0.49 5.16
N THR A 27 0.77 -0.29 4.54
CA THR A 27 2.03 -0.25 5.28
C THR A 27 2.90 0.96 4.90
N LEU A 28 3.91 1.19 5.73
CA LEU A 28 4.74 2.40 5.77
C LEU A 28 5.96 2.33 4.83
N GLY A 29 6.52 3.48 4.56
CA GLY A 29 7.85 3.60 3.95
C GLY A 29 8.99 3.23 4.92
N ALA A 30 10.21 3.03 4.40
CA ALA A 30 11.34 2.48 5.14
C ALA A 30 11.62 3.18 6.49
N GLY A 31 11.60 4.51 6.52
CA GLY A 31 11.87 5.31 7.72
C GLY A 31 10.63 5.83 8.46
N GLY A 32 9.42 5.53 7.94
CA GLY A 32 8.17 6.13 8.40
C GLY A 32 7.49 5.42 9.56
N GLY A 33 6.27 5.88 9.86
CA GLY A 33 5.31 5.28 10.78
C GLY A 33 3.95 5.13 10.10
N THR A 34 2.98 4.56 10.81
CA THR A 34 1.61 4.33 10.31
C THR A 34 0.73 5.59 10.33
N GLY A 35 1.19 6.68 10.93
CA GLY A 35 0.46 7.93 11.09
C GLY A 35 0.82 9.03 10.08
N THR A 36 1.44 8.71 8.94
CA THR A 36 1.72 9.70 7.89
C THR A 36 0.43 10.16 7.22
N ALA A 37 0.38 11.43 6.81
CA ALA A 37 -0.85 12.08 6.30
C ALA A 37 -1.42 11.37 5.07
N ASP A 38 -0.56 10.84 4.22
CA ASP A 38 -0.91 10.07 3.03
C ASP A 38 -1.58 8.72 3.37
N LEU A 39 -1.00 7.94 4.31
CA LEU A 39 -1.61 6.69 4.78
C LEU A 39 -2.93 6.93 5.53
N LEU A 40 -3.01 8.02 6.32
CA LEU A 40 -4.24 8.40 7.00
C LEU A 40 -5.33 8.82 6.00
N ALA A 41 -4.98 9.54 4.94
CA ALA A 41 -5.90 9.93 3.89
C ALA A 41 -6.44 8.71 3.10
N ALA A 42 -5.57 7.79 2.73
CA ALA A 42 -5.95 6.53 2.07
C ALA A 42 -6.85 5.65 2.97
N ARG A 43 -6.48 5.53 4.26
CA ARG A 43 -7.32 4.85 5.26
C ARG A 43 -8.72 5.47 5.31
N GLN A 44 -8.79 6.81 5.40
CA GLN A 44 -10.06 7.50 5.50
C GLN A 44 -10.93 7.29 4.25
N ALA A 45 -10.33 7.28 3.05
CA ALA A 45 -11.04 6.96 1.82
C ALA A 45 -11.69 5.56 1.87
N GLY A 46 -11.00 4.57 2.42
CA GLY A 46 -11.58 3.24 2.63
C GLY A 46 -12.71 3.23 3.65
N LEU A 47 -12.54 3.91 4.79
CA LEU A 47 -13.56 4.00 5.84
C LEU A 47 -14.83 4.71 5.37
N ASP A 48 -14.70 5.74 4.51
CA ASP A 48 -15.85 6.45 3.92
C ASP A 48 -16.72 5.53 3.05
N LEU A 49 -16.16 4.41 2.59
CA LEU A 49 -16.85 3.38 1.79
C LEU A 49 -17.24 2.14 2.63
N GLY A 50 -17.08 2.21 3.95
CA GLY A 50 -17.44 1.12 4.88
C GLY A 50 -16.40 0.00 4.99
N ALA A 51 -15.19 0.17 4.46
CA ALA A 51 -14.14 -0.85 4.57
C ALA A 51 -13.68 -1.09 6.00
N ALA A 52 -13.21 -2.30 6.28
CA ALA A 52 -12.26 -2.51 7.36
C ALA A 52 -10.86 -2.04 6.91
N ALA A 53 -10.14 -1.31 7.77
CA ALA A 53 -8.84 -0.76 7.39
C ALA A 53 -7.77 -1.12 8.42
N ALA A 54 -6.63 -1.64 7.96
CA ALA A 54 -5.48 -1.99 8.79
C ALA A 54 -4.24 -1.21 8.37
N ARG A 55 -3.60 -0.52 9.32
CA ARG A 55 -2.29 0.10 9.14
C ARG A 55 -1.24 -0.70 9.89
N VAL A 56 -0.25 -1.18 9.17
CA VAL A 56 0.73 -2.14 9.65
C VAL A 56 2.08 -1.49 9.89
N LEU A 57 2.56 -1.51 11.13
CA LEU A 57 3.95 -1.26 11.47
C LEU A 57 4.72 -2.59 11.34
N GLN A 58 5.55 -2.69 10.33
CA GLN A 58 6.27 -3.93 10.00
C GLN A 58 7.28 -4.34 11.09
N PRO A 59 7.64 -5.64 11.17
CA PRO A 59 8.49 -6.18 12.23
C PRO A 59 9.82 -5.45 12.43
N TYR A 60 10.49 -5.04 11.34
CA TYR A 60 11.74 -4.31 11.44
C TYR A 60 11.59 -2.96 12.18
N ARG A 61 10.46 -2.26 11.95
CA ARG A 61 10.15 -1.01 12.63
C ARG A 61 9.76 -1.21 14.10
N VAL A 62 9.04 -2.27 14.40
CA VAL A 62 8.71 -2.65 15.79
C VAL A 62 9.99 -2.89 16.60
N ARG A 63 11.06 -3.42 15.97
CA ARG A 63 12.39 -3.58 16.60
C ARG A 63 13.24 -2.30 16.62
N GLY A 64 12.72 -1.18 16.12
CA GLY A 64 13.46 0.09 16.08
C GLY A 64 14.45 0.22 14.90
N ALA A 65 14.52 -0.75 13.99
CA ALA A 65 15.42 -0.66 12.85
C ALA A 65 14.91 0.37 11.82
N ARG A 66 15.84 1.11 11.20
CA ARG A 66 15.54 2.10 10.16
C ARG A 66 15.52 1.49 8.76
N ALA A 67 16.28 0.43 8.54
CA ALA A 67 16.38 -0.28 7.28
C ALA A 67 15.52 -1.56 7.29
N PRO A 68 14.76 -1.83 6.23
CA PRO A 68 13.80 -2.94 6.20
C PRO A 68 14.42 -4.34 6.04
N GLY A 69 15.71 -4.45 5.69
CA GLY A 69 16.35 -5.72 5.36
C GLY A 69 16.08 -6.19 3.93
N SER A 70 16.22 -7.49 3.67
CA SER A 70 15.98 -8.04 2.34
C SER A 70 14.50 -8.00 1.93
N ALA A 71 14.24 -7.87 0.63
CA ALA A 71 12.90 -7.89 0.08
C ALA A 71 12.16 -9.18 0.46
N ALA A 72 12.77 -10.33 0.25
CA ALA A 72 12.18 -11.64 0.55
C ALA A 72 11.70 -11.76 2.01
N ARG A 73 12.48 -11.27 2.98
CA ARG A 73 12.09 -11.30 4.40
C ARG A 73 10.91 -10.37 4.71
N GLN A 74 10.84 -9.22 4.04
CA GLN A 74 9.71 -8.30 4.18
C GLN A 74 8.45 -8.90 3.59
N ASP A 75 8.56 -9.44 2.38
CA ASP A 75 7.45 -10.01 1.63
C ASP A 75 6.87 -11.22 2.36
N GLN A 76 7.72 -12.11 2.89
CA GLN A 76 7.28 -13.22 3.72
C GLN A 76 6.51 -12.75 4.97
N ALA A 77 7.05 -11.80 5.70
CA ALA A 77 6.37 -11.25 6.89
C ALA A 77 5.05 -10.57 6.54
N TRP A 78 5.00 -9.89 5.39
CA TRP A 78 3.79 -9.25 4.91
C TRP A 78 2.70 -10.27 4.58
N LEU A 79 3.03 -11.34 3.85
CA LEU A 79 2.10 -12.42 3.54
C LEU A 79 1.56 -13.12 4.80
N GLU A 80 2.40 -13.32 5.81
CA GLU A 80 1.96 -13.86 7.10
C GLU A 80 0.96 -12.94 7.83
N ILE A 81 1.17 -11.62 7.74
CA ILE A 81 0.26 -10.61 8.30
C ILE A 81 -1.07 -10.63 7.54
N ILE A 82 -1.03 -10.56 6.22
CA ILE A 82 -2.21 -10.60 5.35
C ILE A 82 -3.02 -11.88 5.63
N GLY A 83 -2.37 -13.05 5.65
CA GLY A 83 -3.06 -14.31 5.93
C GLY A 83 -3.76 -14.35 7.28
N LYS A 84 -3.23 -13.65 8.31
CA LYS A 84 -3.89 -13.53 9.61
C LYS A 84 -5.06 -12.56 9.61
N LEU A 85 -4.95 -11.47 8.84
CA LEU A 85 -6.05 -10.51 8.68
C LEU A 85 -7.20 -11.11 7.87
N LEU A 86 -6.92 -11.83 6.79
CA LEU A 86 -7.94 -12.51 5.97
C LEU A 86 -8.71 -13.60 6.76
N ARG A 87 -8.07 -14.28 7.70
CA ARG A 87 -8.79 -15.19 8.61
C ARG A 87 -9.79 -14.49 9.53
N ARG A 88 -9.58 -13.21 9.82
CA ARG A 88 -10.53 -12.39 10.57
C ARG A 88 -11.69 -11.89 9.70
N TYR A 89 -11.48 -11.79 8.39
CA TYR A 89 -12.45 -11.32 7.41
C TYR A 89 -12.56 -12.35 6.26
N PRO A 90 -13.10 -13.55 6.53
CA PRO A 90 -13.18 -14.61 5.52
C PRO A 90 -14.06 -14.18 4.34
N GLY A 91 -13.59 -14.40 3.11
CA GLY A 91 -14.34 -14.05 1.89
C GLY A 91 -14.35 -12.57 1.51
N VAL A 92 -13.83 -11.68 2.37
CA VAL A 92 -13.79 -10.25 2.08
C VAL A 92 -12.64 -9.93 1.10
N PRO A 93 -12.90 -9.22 -0.01
CA PRO A 93 -11.87 -8.84 -0.98
C PRO A 93 -10.74 -8.03 -0.32
N LEU A 94 -9.50 -8.38 -0.66
CA LEU A 94 -8.31 -7.69 -0.16
C LEU A 94 -7.86 -6.59 -1.13
N ILE A 95 -7.72 -5.38 -0.64
CA ILE A 95 -6.96 -4.30 -1.27
C ILE A 95 -5.75 -4.04 -0.38
N GLN A 96 -4.56 -4.21 -0.91
CA GLN A 96 -3.35 -3.92 -0.14
C GLN A 96 -2.61 -2.72 -0.72
N GLY A 97 -1.77 -2.10 0.11
CA GLY A 97 -1.02 -0.96 -0.37
C GLY A 97 -0.02 -0.44 0.64
N GLY A 98 0.56 0.68 0.31
CA GLY A 98 1.49 1.34 1.19
C GLY A 98 2.19 2.51 0.55
N ARG A 99 3.11 3.08 1.31
CA ARG A 99 3.92 4.23 0.90
C ARG A 99 5.35 3.81 0.63
N SER A 100 5.95 4.29 -0.48
CA SER A 100 7.37 4.11 -0.80
C SER A 100 7.79 2.63 -0.73
N ASN A 101 8.67 2.23 0.18
CA ASN A 101 9.02 0.82 0.38
C ASN A 101 7.80 -0.08 0.63
N GLY A 102 6.78 0.42 1.33
CA GLY A 102 5.54 -0.32 1.55
C GLY A 102 4.73 -0.56 0.27
N ALA A 103 4.75 0.41 -0.66
CA ALA A 103 4.13 0.24 -1.97
C ALA A 103 4.83 -0.90 -2.77
N ARG A 104 6.16 -0.96 -2.71
CA ARG A 104 6.92 -2.03 -3.36
C ARG A 104 6.58 -3.42 -2.78
N VAL A 105 6.51 -3.54 -1.44
CA VAL A 105 6.08 -4.79 -0.78
C VAL A 105 4.69 -5.18 -1.25
N ALA A 106 3.75 -4.24 -1.28
CA ALA A 106 2.39 -4.51 -1.74
C ALA A 106 2.35 -5.00 -3.20
N CYS A 107 3.11 -4.38 -4.12
CA CYS A 107 3.17 -4.83 -5.52
C CYS A 107 3.72 -6.27 -5.64
N ARG A 108 4.90 -6.56 -5.06
CA ARG A 108 5.52 -7.89 -5.17
C ARG A 108 4.71 -9.02 -4.54
N THR A 109 3.87 -8.69 -3.57
CA THR A 109 3.08 -9.70 -2.82
C THR A 109 1.62 -9.77 -3.23
N ALA A 110 1.16 -8.95 -4.19
CA ALA A 110 -0.25 -8.88 -4.55
C ALA A 110 -0.79 -10.23 -5.04
N ARG A 111 -0.11 -10.83 -6.01
CA ARG A 111 -0.51 -12.14 -6.56
C ARG A 111 -0.55 -13.25 -5.50
N PRO A 112 0.52 -13.52 -4.71
CA PRO A 112 0.48 -14.57 -3.68
C PRO A 112 -0.47 -14.25 -2.51
N ALA A 113 -0.80 -13.00 -2.27
CA ALA A 113 -1.80 -12.59 -1.28
C ALA A 113 -3.25 -12.74 -1.76
N GLY A 114 -3.47 -12.94 -3.07
CA GLY A 114 -4.80 -12.92 -3.68
C GLY A 114 -5.45 -11.53 -3.61
N ALA A 115 -4.65 -10.46 -3.72
CA ALA A 115 -5.16 -9.10 -3.66
C ALA A 115 -5.98 -8.77 -4.91
N LEU A 116 -7.16 -8.16 -4.69
CA LEU A 116 -8.00 -7.62 -5.74
C LEU A 116 -7.32 -6.44 -6.45
N ALA A 117 -6.63 -5.59 -5.69
CA ALA A 117 -5.95 -4.41 -6.22
C ALA A 117 -4.84 -3.92 -5.27
N VAL A 118 -3.96 -3.05 -5.78
CA VAL A 118 -2.85 -2.45 -5.03
C VAL A 118 -2.92 -0.92 -5.06
N LEU A 119 -2.80 -0.29 -3.89
CA LEU A 119 -2.58 1.15 -3.75
C LEU A 119 -1.12 1.46 -3.48
N ALA A 120 -0.44 2.11 -4.42
CA ALA A 120 0.98 2.47 -4.35
C ALA A 120 1.15 4.00 -4.19
N LEU A 121 1.33 4.46 -2.94
CA LEU A 121 1.59 5.88 -2.65
C LEU A 121 3.09 6.16 -2.71
N ALA A 122 3.48 7.19 -3.48
CA ALA A 122 4.87 7.57 -3.71
C ALA A 122 5.73 6.34 -4.08
N PHE A 123 5.33 5.59 -5.10
CA PHE A 123 6.11 4.44 -5.56
C PHE A 123 7.49 4.88 -6.04
N PRO A 124 8.58 4.35 -5.46
CA PRO A 124 9.93 4.78 -5.82
C PRO A 124 10.42 4.02 -7.07
N LEU A 125 10.15 4.56 -8.26
CA LEU A 125 10.48 3.92 -9.54
C LEU A 125 11.98 3.58 -9.66
N HIS A 126 12.84 4.42 -9.13
CA HIS A 126 14.30 4.18 -9.06
C HIS A 126 14.89 4.90 -7.85
N PRO A 127 16.13 4.60 -7.42
CA PRO A 127 16.83 5.44 -6.45
C PRO A 127 17.08 6.83 -7.03
N PRO A 128 17.09 7.89 -6.21
CA PRO A 128 17.41 9.23 -6.70
C PRO A 128 18.76 9.27 -7.42
N GLY A 129 18.78 9.88 -8.61
CA GLY A 129 19.99 9.97 -9.46
C GLY A 129 20.37 8.67 -10.18
N HIS A 130 19.60 7.58 -10.07
CA HIS A 130 19.88 6.29 -10.71
C HIS A 130 18.67 5.78 -11.51
N PRO A 131 18.27 6.42 -12.61
CA PRO A 131 17.14 5.99 -13.43
C PRO A 131 17.39 4.62 -14.10
N ASP A 132 18.65 4.23 -14.29
CA ASP A 132 19.08 2.91 -14.76
C ASP A 132 18.66 1.75 -13.83
N ARG A 133 18.38 2.03 -12.55
CA ARG A 133 17.93 1.06 -11.55
C ARG A 133 16.42 1.04 -11.40
N SER A 134 15.72 0.91 -12.52
CA SER A 134 14.27 0.91 -12.55
C SER A 134 13.67 -0.27 -11.75
N ARG A 135 12.55 -0.01 -11.08
CA ARG A 135 11.72 -0.97 -10.34
C ARG A 135 10.35 -1.17 -10.99
N ALA A 136 10.21 -0.78 -12.25
CA ALA A 136 8.94 -0.93 -12.99
C ALA A 136 8.47 -2.39 -13.02
N ALA A 137 9.40 -3.36 -13.02
CA ALA A 137 9.07 -4.78 -12.94
C ALA A 137 8.24 -5.14 -11.69
N GLU A 138 8.47 -4.48 -10.55
CA GLU A 138 7.70 -4.72 -9.32
C GLU A 138 6.22 -4.29 -9.46
N LEU A 139 5.92 -3.29 -10.29
CA LEU A 139 4.54 -2.93 -10.61
C LEU A 139 3.88 -3.99 -11.49
N ALA A 140 4.60 -4.49 -12.50
CA ALA A 140 4.11 -5.55 -13.38
C ALA A 140 3.89 -6.87 -12.63
N GLU A 141 4.74 -7.19 -11.62
CA GLU A 141 4.62 -8.37 -10.76
C GLU A 141 3.31 -8.39 -9.94
N ALA A 142 2.67 -7.23 -9.72
CA ALA A 142 1.40 -7.17 -9.00
C ALA A 142 0.34 -8.07 -9.64
N GLY A 143 0.27 -8.13 -10.98
CA GLY A 143 -0.64 -9.02 -11.72
C GLY A 143 -2.12 -8.72 -11.48
N THR A 144 -2.44 -7.53 -11.02
CA THR A 144 -3.76 -7.01 -10.73
C THR A 144 -3.77 -5.50 -10.95
N GLU A 145 -4.92 -4.84 -10.78
CA GLU A 145 -5.00 -3.38 -10.88
C GLU A 145 -4.16 -2.68 -9.83
N VAL A 146 -3.41 -1.65 -10.25
CA VAL A 146 -2.57 -0.83 -9.39
C VAL A 146 -2.92 0.65 -9.58
N LEU A 147 -3.27 1.35 -8.50
CA LEU A 147 -3.27 2.80 -8.49
C LEU A 147 -1.96 3.30 -7.91
N VAL A 148 -1.19 4.04 -8.70
CA VAL A 148 -0.03 4.80 -8.24
C VAL A 148 -0.43 6.25 -8.04
N VAL A 149 -0.09 6.82 -6.87
CA VAL A 149 -0.24 8.25 -6.58
C VAL A 149 1.13 8.80 -6.22
N ASN A 150 1.76 9.54 -7.15
CA ASN A 150 3.10 10.10 -6.97
C ASN A 150 3.09 11.63 -7.00
N GLY A 151 4.09 12.23 -6.38
CA GLY A 151 4.35 13.66 -6.50
C GLY A 151 5.04 14.00 -7.83
N GLY A 152 4.65 15.12 -8.46
CA GLY A 152 5.24 15.57 -9.73
C GLY A 152 6.72 15.98 -9.64
N SER A 153 7.22 16.24 -8.41
CA SER A 153 8.63 16.54 -8.14
C SER A 153 9.31 15.44 -7.34
N ASP A 154 8.83 14.19 -7.47
CA ASP A 154 9.41 13.05 -6.74
C ASP A 154 10.78 12.65 -7.34
N PRO A 155 11.90 12.76 -6.61
CA PRO A 155 13.23 12.41 -7.12
C PRO A 155 13.41 10.90 -7.34
N PHE A 156 12.48 10.08 -6.87
CA PHE A 156 12.47 8.63 -7.13
C PHE A 156 11.80 8.26 -8.46
N GLY A 157 11.39 9.25 -9.26
CA GLY A 157 10.75 9.05 -10.56
C GLY A 157 9.25 8.75 -10.47
N ILE A 158 8.59 8.84 -11.61
CA ILE A 158 7.15 8.60 -11.77
C ILE A 158 6.98 7.45 -12.76
N PRO A 159 6.25 6.37 -12.39
CA PRO A 159 5.96 5.29 -13.33
C PRO A 159 5.09 5.74 -14.49
N GLU A 160 5.23 5.09 -15.63
CA GLU A 160 4.32 5.25 -16.76
C GLU A 160 3.05 4.41 -16.54
N PRO A 161 1.87 4.93 -16.95
CA PRO A 161 0.64 4.15 -16.90
C PRO A 161 0.64 3.05 -17.97
N GLY A 162 -0.08 1.96 -17.72
CA GLY A 162 -0.24 0.84 -18.65
C GLY A 162 -0.26 -0.51 -17.95
N GLY A 163 -0.71 -1.57 -18.64
CA GLY A 163 -0.73 -2.93 -18.09
C GLY A 163 -1.52 -3.12 -16.79
N GLY A 164 -2.61 -2.36 -16.60
CA GLY A 164 -3.39 -2.38 -15.35
C GLY A 164 -2.88 -1.39 -14.29
N VAL A 165 -1.86 -0.59 -14.62
CA VAL A 165 -1.32 0.46 -13.74
C VAL A 165 -1.92 1.81 -14.13
N GLN A 166 -2.66 2.41 -13.22
CA GLN A 166 -3.12 3.80 -13.31
C GLN A 166 -2.14 4.69 -12.53
N VAL A 167 -1.81 5.87 -13.07
CA VAL A 167 -0.88 6.81 -12.43
C VAL A 167 -1.53 8.17 -12.29
N VAL A 168 -1.61 8.64 -11.05
CA VAL A 168 -2.06 10.00 -10.73
C VAL A 168 -0.88 10.79 -10.19
N VAL A 169 -0.56 11.89 -10.87
CA VAL A 169 0.53 12.78 -10.49
C VAL A 169 -0.04 13.99 -9.75
N LEU A 170 0.45 14.24 -8.54
CA LEU A 170 0.09 15.41 -7.74
C LEU A 170 1.09 16.54 -8.04
N PRO A 171 0.65 17.63 -8.72
CA PRO A 171 1.56 18.70 -9.14
C PRO A 171 2.31 19.33 -7.97
N GLY A 172 3.61 19.58 -8.12
CA GLY A 172 4.46 20.23 -7.12
C GLY A 172 4.74 19.42 -5.85
N ALA A 173 4.10 18.27 -5.67
CA ALA A 173 4.37 17.43 -4.53
C ALA A 173 5.69 16.65 -4.70
N ALA A 174 6.45 16.51 -3.61
CA ALA A 174 7.64 15.67 -3.55
C ALA A 174 7.30 14.27 -3.03
N HIS A 175 8.32 13.40 -2.87
CA HIS A 175 8.18 12.02 -2.37
C HIS A 175 7.39 11.90 -1.06
N ALA A 176 7.46 12.89 -0.18
CA ALA A 176 6.76 12.87 1.11
C ALA A 176 5.24 13.08 1.00
N LEU A 177 4.72 13.54 -0.15
CA LEU A 177 3.31 13.89 -0.38
C LEU A 177 2.73 14.81 0.71
N THR A 178 3.58 15.67 1.28
CA THR A 178 3.19 16.60 2.37
C THR A 178 2.10 17.55 1.88
N GLY A 179 1.06 17.75 2.69
CA GLY A 179 -0.06 18.64 2.36
C GLY A 179 -1.07 18.07 1.36
N GLN A 180 -0.84 16.85 0.82
CA GLN A 180 -1.67 16.27 -0.23
C GLN A 180 -2.82 15.38 0.28
N GLY A 181 -3.05 15.29 1.59
CA GLY A 181 -4.04 14.38 2.18
C GLY A 181 -5.44 14.50 1.56
N GLY A 182 -5.94 15.72 1.31
CA GLY A 182 -7.23 15.94 0.67
C GLY A 182 -7.31 15.41 -0.77
N ALA A 183 -6.24 15.63 -1.57
CA ALA A 183 -6.15 15.13 -2.93
C ALA A 183 -6.07 13.59 -2.95
N ILE A 184 -5.24 13.00 -2.09
CA ILE A 184 -5.10 11.55 -1.94
C ILE A 184 -6.44 10.91 -1.56
N ARG A 185 -7.16 11.45 -0.56
CA ARG A 185 -8.47 10.92 -0.15
C ARG A 185 -9.47 10.92 -1.31
N ARG A 186 -9.53 11.99 -2.11
CA ARG A 186 -10.43 12.06 -3.28
C ARG A 186 -10.05 11.04 -4.36
N VAL A 187 -8.78 11.00 -4.75
CA VAL A 187 -8.28 10.11 -5.80
C VAL A 187 -8.49 8.64 -5.40
N VAL A 188 -8.08 8.27 -4.20
CA VAL A 188 -8.21 6.91 -3.69
C VAL A 188 -9.69 6.54 -3.52
N GLY A 189 -10.53 7.46 -3.02
CA GLY A 189 -11.96 7.22 -2.87
C GLY A 189 -12.67 6.96 -4.19
N ALA A 190 -12.37 7.75 -5.24
CA ALA A 190 -12.91 7.54 -6.58
C ALA A 190 -12.50 6.16 -7.13
N TRP A 191 -11.22 5.84 -7.10
CA TRP A 191 -10.69 4.56 -7.56
C TRP A 191 -11.31 3.35 -6.81
N LEU A 192 -11.42 3.42 -5.47
CA LEU A 192 -12.06 2.35 -4.68
C LEU A 192 -13.55 2.18 -5.04
N THR A 193 -14.24 3.26 -5.39
CA THR A 193 -15.64 3.20 -5.85
C THR A 193 -15.75 2.50 -7.19
N GLU A 194 -14.86 2.80 -8.13
CA GLU A 194 -14.80 2.14 -9.44
C GLU A 194 -14.50 0.64 -9.33
N LEU A 195 -13.52 0.26 -8.50
CA LEU A 195 -13.20 -1.15 -8.23
C LEU A 195 -14.42 -1.94 -7.72
N ARG A 196 -15.21 -1.35 -6.83
CA ARG A 196 -16.42 -1.98 -6.31
C ARG A 196 -17.49 -2.17 -7.38
N ALA A 197 -17.65 -1.19 -8.27
CA ALA A 197 -18.63 -1.27 -9.35
C ALA A 197 -18.26 -2.33 -10.41
N GLY A 198 -16.97 -2.60 -10.61
CA GLY A 198 -16.46 -3.59 -11.56
C GLY A 198 -16.36 -5.02 -11.01
N THR A 199 -16.54 -5.23 -9.70
CA THR A 199 -16.51 -6.57 -9.09
C THR A 199 -17.92 -7.18 -9.15
N PRO A 200 -18.14 -8.27 -9.92
CA PRO A 200 -19.44 -8.97 -9.89
C PRO A 200 -19.71 -9.50 -8.48
N VAL A 201 -20.93 -9.29 -8.02
CA VAL A 201 -21.47 -9.83 -6.74
C VAL A 201 -21.69 -11.33 -6.87
#